data_ba15d01d5a0f96c99f65205c52c91094
#
_entry.id   ba15d01d5a0f96c99f65205c52c91094
#
_cell.length_a   1.000
_cell.length_b   1.000
_cell.length_c   1.000
_cell.angle_alpha   90.00
_cell.angle_beta   90.00
_cell.angle_gamma   90.00
#
_symmetry.space_group_name_H-M   'P 1'
#
loop_
_entity.id
_entity.type
_entity.pdbx_description
1 polymer ?
#
loop_
_entity_poly.entity_id
_entity_poly.type
_entity_poly.pdbx_seq_one_letter_code
_entity_poly.pdbx_strand_id
1 'polypeptide(L)'
;MHQARITTQIPGWMMKLTDQKRMQILDAAEELFHSIGVENTSMDQLALQAQVSKRTVYNHFATKDVLFQAILQRMFEKLSQGCELRFNASAPIEQQLRQIAEDEVALLSSDAFLRVAKIAIMQVMQRPELAQGMNDNALGCKRYLETFLTDACAAGALKISDIPFASKQFIFQLKSFVFYPTLFGLEQQTAAMREKIIDETVAMFLARYQD
;
A
#
# COMPACT_ATOMS: atom_id res chain seq x y z
N MET A 1 -22.34 -16.66 15.83
CA MET A 1 -21.72 -17.76 15.07
C MET A 1 -20.70 -17.15 14.13
N HIS A 2 -19.42 -17.18 14.53
CA HIS A 2 -18.28 -16.65 13.78
C HIS A 2 -17.94 -17.64 12.66
N GLN A 3 -18.22 -17.28 11.42
CA GLN A 3 -17.60 -17.96 10.28
C GLN A 3 -16.25 -17.28 9.99
N ALA A 4 -15.17 -17.90 10.47
CA ALA A 4 -13.83 -17.61 10.03
C ALA A 4 -13.75 -17.90 8.52
N ARG A 5 -13.59 -16.87 7.68
CA ARG A 5 -13.20 -17.03 6.27
C ARG A 5 -11.76 -17.47 6.23
N ILE A 6 -11.58 -18.73 5.96
CA ILE A 6 -10.29 -19.36 5.65
C ILE A 6 -9.77 -18.70 4.37
N THR A 7 -8.71 -17.91 4.48
CA THR A 7 -7.89 -17.49 3.35
C THR A 7 -7.26 -18.76 2.77
N THR A 8 -7.83 -19.27 1.69
CA THR A 8 -7.32 -20.44 0.99
C THR A 8 -6.03 -20.02 0.30
N GLN A 9 -4.89 -20.18 0.97
CA GLN A 9 -3.61 -20.22 0.27
C GLN A 9 -3.67 -21.39 -0.72
N ILE A 10 -3.62 -21.06 -2.00
CA ILE A 10 -3.56 -22.09 -3.05
C ILE A 10 -2.30 -22.91 -2.78
N PRO A 11 -2.41 -24.25 -2.56
CA PRO A 11 -1.25 -25.07 -2.30
C PRO A 11 -0.26 -24.98 -3.47
N GLY A 12 1.04 -24.84 -3.20
CA GLY A 12 2.07 -24.61 -4.21
C GLY A 12 2.08 -25.62 -5.38
N TRP A 13 1.48 -26.82 -5.19
CA TRP A 13 1.33 -27.84 -6.24
C TRP A 13 0.21 -27.51 -7.26
N MET A 14 -0.68 -26.57 -6.97
CA MET A 14 -1.73 -26.10 -7.91
C MET A 14 -1.27 -24.95 -8.80
N MET A 15 -0.14 -24.32 -8.51
CA MET A 15 0.40 -23.25 -9.37
C MET A 15 1.02 -23.84 -10.64
N LYS A 16 0.70 -23.23 -11.81
CA LYS A 16 1.40 -23.58 -13.06
C LYS A 16 2.90 -23.35 -12.89
N LEU A 17 3.74 -24.18 -13.51
CA LEU A 17 5.20 -24.07 -13.45
C LEU A 17 5.71 -22.66 -13.83
N THR A 18 5.00 -22.00 -14.72
CA THR A 18 5.24 -20.61 -15.13
C THR A 18 5.05 -19.63 -13.96
N ASP A 19 3.99 -19.82 -13.16
CA ASP A 19 3.69 -18.95 -12.03
C ASP A 19 4.70 -19.15 -10.90
N GLN A 20 5.14 -20.39 -10.67
CA GLN A 20 6.20 -20.68 -9.70
C GLN A 20 7.51 -19.98 -10.07
N LYS A 21 7.93 -20.03 -11.35
CA LYS A 21 9.13 -19.33 -11.82
C LYS A 21 9.01 -17.81 -11.70
N ARG A 22 7.83 -17.26 -11.99
CA ARG A 22 7.56 -15.84 -11.80
C ARG A 22 7.73 -15.44 -10.33
N MET A 23 7.21 -16.24 -9.39
CA MET A 23 7.34 -15.98 -7.95
C MET A 23 8.80 -16.06 -7.50
N GLN A 24 9.57 -17.08 -7.95
CA GLN A 24 10.99 -17.23 -7.64
C GLN A 24 11.80 -15.98 -8.09
N ILE A 25 11.49 -15.43 -9.27
CA ILE A 25 12.15 -14.22 -9.77
C ILE A 25 11.81 -13.01 -8.90
N LEU A 26 10.55 -12.86 -8.50
CA LEU A 26 10.13 -11.75 -7.63
C LEU A 26 10.76 -11.85 -6.23
N ASP A 27 10.85 -13.06 -5.64
CA ASP A 27 11.50 -13.28 -4.34
C ASP A 27 12.99 -12.91 -4.39
N ALA A 28 13.70 -13.42 -5.41
CA ALA A 28 15.11 -13.09 -5.62
C ALA A 28 15.35 -11.59 -5.83
N ALA A 29 14.43 -10.92 -6.53
CA ALA A 29 14.54 -9.50 -6.79
C ALA A 29 14.25 -8.66 -5.54
N GLU A 30 13.28 -9.02 -4.69
CA GLU A 30 13.05 -8.37 -3.39
C GLU A 30 14.32 -8.42 -2.53
N GLU A 31 14.99 -9.58 -2.44
CA GLU A 31 16.23 -9.75 -1.67
C GLU A 31 17.38 -8.91 -2.23
N LEU A 32 17.61 -8.95 -3.54
CA LEU A 32 18.70 -8.20 -4.18
C LEU A 32 18.47 -6.68 -4.10
N PHE A 33 17.24 -6.23 -4.33
CA PHE A 33 16.90 -4.80 -4.22
C PHE A 33 17.08 -4.27 -2.80
N HIS A 34 16.78 -5.10 -1.81
CA HIS A 34 17.00 -4.75 -0.41
C HIS A 34 18.49 -4.73 -0.04
N SER A 35 19.28 -5.70 -0.51
CA SER A 35 20.68 -5.88 -0.09
C SER A 35 21.67 -4.98 -0.82
N ILE A 36 21.54 -4.83 -2.14
CA ILE A 36 22.48 -4.09 -2.98
C ILE A 36 21.85 -2.92 -3.76
N GLY A 37 20.53 -2.75 -3.65
CA GLY A 37 19.77 -1.70 -4.34
C GLY A 37 19.38 -2.07 -5.77
N VAL A 38 18.38 -1.33 -6.29
CA VAL A 38 17.83 -1.58 -7.63
C VAL A 38 18.88 -1.34 -8.71
N GLU A 39 19.67 -0.27 -8.61
CA GLU A 39 20.65 0.11 -9.62
C GLU A 39 21.78 -0.94 -9.78
N ASN A 40 22.22 -1.49 -8.65
CA ASN A 40 23.33 -2.45 -8.62
C ASN A 40 22.88 -3.89 -8.95
N THR A 41 21.58 -4.13 -9.12
CA THR A 41 21.05 -5.46 -9.46
C THR A 41 20.98 -5.61 -10.97
N SER A 42 21.61 -6.67 -11.51
CA SER A 42 21.52 -7.04 -12.92
C SER A 42 20.53 -8.18 -13.15
N MET A 43 20.00 -8.28 -14.38
CA MET A 43 19.12 -9.42 -14.78
C MET A 43 19.85 -10.77 -14.72
N ASP A 44 21.19 -10.78 -14.82
CA ASP A 44 21.99 -12.00 -14.71
C ASP A 44 22.12 -12.46 -13.26
N GLN A 45 22.35 -11.55 -12.32
CA GLN A 45 22.32 -11.84 -10.88
C GLN A 45 20.95 -12.36 -10.44
N LEU A 46 19.87 -11.75 -10.98
CA LEU A 46 18.50 -12.23 -10.74
C LEU A 46 18.29 -13.66 -11.21
N ALA A 47 18.75 -13.99 -12.42
CA ALA A 47 18.64 -15.36 -12.95
C ALA A 47 19.37 -16.37 -12.06
N LEU A 48 20.56 -16.01 -11.59
CA LEU A 48 21.37 -16.85 -10.70
C LEU A 48 20.67 -17.04 -9.34
N GLN A 49 20.25 -15.95 -8.70
CA GLN A 49 19.60 -15.96 -7.38
C GLN A 49 18.25 -16.70 -7.43
N ALA A 50 17.46 -16.50 -8.48
CA ALA A 50 16.19 -17.16 -8.68
C ALA A 50 16.33 -18.62 -9.18
N GLN A 51 17.54 -19.09 -9.44
CA GLN A 51 17.82 -20.43 -9.98
C GLN A 51 17.04 -20.74 -11.28
N VAL A 52 16.94 -19.73 -12.15
CA VAL A 52 16.31 -19.86 -13.47
C VAL A 52 17.26 -19.44 -14.59
N SER A 53 16.94 -19.77 -15.84
CA SER A 53 17.73 -19.28 -16.97
C SER A 53 17.49 -17.77 -17.19
N LYS A 54 18.49 -17.05 -17.70
CA LYS A 54 18.37 -15.66 -18.14
C LYS A 54 17.19 -15.45 -19.10
N ARG A 55 17.00 -16.38 -20.04
CA ARG A 55 15.84 -16.39 -20.95
C ARG A 55 14.51 -16.48 -20.19
N THR A 56 14.46 -17.22 -19.10
CA THR A 56 13.26 -17.33 -18.26
C THR A 56 12.95 -15.98 -17.60
N VAL A 57 13.96 -15.27 -17.08
CA VAL A 57 13.75 -13.93 -16.50
C VAL A 57 13.18 -12.98 -17.54
N TYR A 58 13.79 -12.89 -18.73
CA TYR A 58 13.33 -12.00 -19.81
C TYR A 58 11.95 -12.38 -20.38
N ASN A 59 11.58 -13.67 -20.36
CA ASN A 59 10.24 -14.09 -20.75
C ASN A 59 9.15 -13.62 -19.78
N HIS A 60 9.46 -13.45 -18.49
CA HIS A 60 8.52 -12.94 -17.48
C HIS A 60 8.56 -11.42 -17.33
N PHE A 61 9.75 -10.84 -17.46
CA PHE A 61 9.99 -9.41 -17.25
C PHE A 61 10.93 -8.90 -18.34
N ALA A 62 10.35 -8.22 -19.32
CA ALA A 62 11.09 -7.76 -20.52
C ALA A 62 12.23 -6.78 -20.16
N THR A 63 12.05 -6.00 -19.09
CA THR A 63 13.02 -5.03 -18.60
C THR A 63 13.09 -5.05 -17.07
N LYS A 64 14.16 -4.47 -16.52
CA LYS A 64 14.33 -4.25 -15.08
C LYS A 64 13.22 -3.36 -14.51
N ASP A 65 12.73 -2.40 -15.30
CA ASP A 65 11.65 -1.50 -14.87
C ASP A 65 10.30 -2.23 -14.73
N VAL A 66 9.97 -3.12 -15.67
CA VAL A 66 8.78 -3.98 -15.57
C VAL A 66 8.86 -4.88 -14.33
N LEU A 67 10.05 -5.42 -14.05
CA LEU A 67 10.29 -6.20 -12.84
C LEU A 67 10.14 -5.35 -11.58
N PHE A 68 10.72 -4.15 -11.56
CA PHE A 68 10.62 -3.22 -10.45
C PHE A 68 9.17 -2.87 -10.12
N GLN A 69 8.37 -2.52 -11.14
CA GLN A 69 6.94 -2.23 -10.95
C GLN A 69 6.18 -3.45 -10.39
N ALA A 70 6.48 -4.65 -10.88
CA ALA A 70 5.84 -5.88 -10.39
C ALA A 70 6.21 -6.18 -8.92
N ILE A 71 7.45 -5.88 -8.50
CA ILE A 71 7.88 -6.01 -7.11
C ILE A 71 7.17 -5.01 -6.22
N LEU A 72 7.14 -3.73 -6.62
CA LEU A 72 6.43 -2.70 -5.86
C LEU A 72 4.96 -3.07 -5.69
N GLN A 73 4.30 -3.46 -6.77
CA GLN A 73 2.90 -3.91 -6.74
C GLN A 73 2.70 -5.04 -5.74
N ARG A 74 3.52 -6.08 -5.79
CA ARG A 74 3.46 -7.22 -4.88
C ARG A 74 3.71 -6.83 -3.41
N MET A 75 4.68 -5.96 -3.15
CA MET A 75 5.00 -5.50 -1.80
C MET A 75 3.85 -4.67 -1.22
N PHE A 76 3.23 -3.82 -2.03
CA PHE A 76 2.05 -3.06 -1.62
C PHE A 76 0.82 -3.95 -1.40
N GLU A 77 0.61 -4.96 -2.24
CA GLU A 77 -0.46 -5.94 -2.04
C GLU A 77 -0.29 -6.70 -0.72
N LYS A 78 0.93 -7.14 -0.38
CA LYS A 78 1.23 -7.77 0.91
C LYS A 78 0.92 -6.85 2.10
N LEU A 79 1.23 -5.57 1.99
CA LEU A 79 1.01 -4.57 3.04
C LEU A 79 -0.46 -4.16 3.18
N SER A 80 -1.23 -4.27 2.10
CA SER A 80 -2.66 -3.91 2.07
C SER A 80 -3.57 -5.08 2.49
N GLN A 81 -3.04 -6.25 2.79
CA GLN A 81 -3.82 -7.39 3.24
C GLN A 81 -4.35 -7.14 4.65
N GLY A 82 -5.66 -6.91 4.76
CA GLY A 82 -6.36 -6.72 6.04
C GLY A 82 -7.12 -5.41 6.18
N CYS A 83 -6.91 -4.42 5.31
CA CYS A 83 -7.62 -3.14 5.34
C CYS A 83 -8.90 -3.18 4.46
N GLU A 84 -9.89 -3.99 4.82
CA GLU A 84 -11.21 -3.97 4.16
C GLU A 84 -12.28 -3.53 5.15
N LEU A 85 -12.35 -2.26 5.48
CA LEU A 85 -13.49 -1.73 6.22
C LEU A 85 -14.62 -1.36 5.25
N ARG A 86 -15.76 -2.01 5.38
CA ARG A 86 -16.99 -1.64 4.67
C ARG A 86 -17.84 -0.77 5.59
N PHE A 87 -18.50 0.24 5.01
CA PHE A 87 -19.42 1.09 5.76
C PHE A 87 -20.54 0.27 6.41
N ASN A 88 -20.80 0.57 7.68
CA ASN A 88 -21.88 -0.04 8.46
C ASN A 88 -22.82 1.07 8.98
N ALA A 89 -24.01 1.14 8.43
CA ALA A 89 -25.01 2.14 8.83
C ALA A 89 -25.47 2.03 10.30
N SER A 90 -25.22 0.90 10.96
CA SER A 90 -25.58 0.67 12.37
C SER A 90 -24.50 1.13 13.36
N ALA A 91 -23.32 1.55 12.89
CA ALA A 91 -22.23 2.01 13.72
C ALA A 91 -21.95 3.51 13.52
N PRO A 92 -21.51 4.25 14.55
CA PRO A 92 -21.18 5.65 14.41
C PRO A 92 -20.12 5.89 13.33
N ILE A 93 -20.32 6.84 12.44
CA ILE A 93 -19.41 7.17 11.35
C ILE A 93 -18.03 7.59 11.85
N GLU A 94 -17.98 8.31 12.97
CA GLU A 94 -16.74 8.74 13.62
C GLU A 94 -15.84 7.53 13.99
N GLN A 95 -16.42 6.49 14.62
CA GLN A 95 -15.68 5.30 15.01
C GLN A 95 -15.11 4.55 13.80
N GLN A 96 -15.88 4.52 12.70
CA GLN A 96 -15.45 3.84 11.48
C GLN A 96 -14.33 4.61 10.78
N LEU A 97 -14.42 5.94 10.69
CA LEU A 97 -13.34 6.79 10.14
C LEU A 97 -12.10 6.74 11.03
N ARG A 98 -12.27 6.67 12.36
CA ARG A 98 -11.16 6.49 13.29
C ARG A 98 -10.42 5.18 13.02
N GLN A 99 -11.14 4.07 12.86
CA GLN A 99 -10.52 2.78 12.56
C GLN A 99 -9.73 2.83 11.25
N ILE A 100 -10.27 3.47 10.20
CA ILE A 100 -9.54 3.67 8.94
C ILE A 100 -8.26 4.49 9.17
N ALA A 101 -8.33 5.55 9.98
CA ALA A 101 -7.16 6.37 10.28
C ALA A 101 -6.10 5.60 11.10
N GLU A 102 -6.52 4.79 12.07
CA GLU A 102 -5.64 3.92 12.86
C GLU A 102 -4.91 2.90 11.98
N ASP A 103 -5.64 2.22 11.10
CA ASP A 103 -5.08 1.23 10.16
C ASP A 103 -4.09 1.89 9.19
N GLU A 104 -4.42 3.08 8.66
CA GLU A 104 -3.51 3.83 7.78
C GLU A 104 -2.27 4.30 8.53
N VAL A 105 -2.39 4.85 9.73
CA VAL A 105 -1.26 5.28 10.56
C VAL A 105 -0.35 4.09 10.91
N ALA A 106 -0.93 2.94 11.24
CA ALA A 106 -0.17 1.71 11.51
C ALA A 106 0.62 1.28 10.28
N LEU A 107 0.00 1.31 9.08
CA LEU A 107 0.66 1.00 7.83
C LEU A 107 1.79 1.99 7.53
N LEU A 108 1.50 3.29 7.54
CA LEU A 108 2.42 4.38 7.19
C LEU A 108 3.65 4.47 8.10
N SER A 109 3.53 4.00 9.35
CA SER A 109 4.62 3.97 10.32
C SER A 109 5.34 2.63 10.40
N SER A 110 4.91 1.61 9.64
CA SER A 110 5.54 0.30 9.67
C SER A 110 6.90 0.30 8.95
N ASP A 111 7.90 -0.38 9.54
CA ASP A 111 9.21 -0.53 8.92
C ASP A 111 9.14 -1.17 7.52
N ALA A 112 8.24 -2.13 7.35
CA ALA A 112 8.04 -2.81 6.08
C ALA A 112 7.58 -1.83 4.98
N PHE A 113 6.58 -0.99 5.28
CA PHE A 113 6.09 0.03 4.35
C PHE A 113 7.16 1.09 4.05
N LEU A 114 7.85 1.59 5.07
CA LEU A 114 8.89 2.61 4.93
C LEU A 114 10.07 2.15 4.06
N ARG A 115 10.50 0.88 4.20
CA ARG A 115 11.53 0.30 3.33
C ARG A 115 11.12 0.31 1.86
N VAL A 116 9.90 -0.14 1.57
CA VAL A 116 9.36 -0.16 0.20
C VAL A 116 9.21 1.26 -0.36
N ALA A 117 8.65 2.14 0.45
CA ALA A 117 8.41 3.53 0.06
C ALA A 117 9.73 4.27 -0.26
N LYS A 118 10.80 4.06 0.53
CA LYS A 118 12.13 4.62 0.23
C LYS A 118 12.65 4.19 -1.13
N ILE A 119 12.59 2.90 -1.43
CA ILE A 119 13.03 2.36 -2.72
C ILE A 119 12.19 2.97 -3.86
N ALA A 120 10.86 3.00 -3.71
CA ALA A 120 9.96 3.53 -4.71
C ALA A 120 10.20 5.02 -4.99
N ILE A 121 10.29 5.83 -3.94
CA ILE A 121 10.50 7.28 -4.06
C ILE A 121 11.86 7.59 -4.70
N MET A 122 12.93 6.92 -4.28
CA MET A 122 14.27 7.12 -4.87
C MET A 122 14.26 6.81 -6.37
N GLN A 123 13.61 5.73 -6.80
CA GLN A 123 13.54 5.37 -8.22
C GLN A 123 12.68 6.35 -9.01
N VAL A 124 11.54 6.78 -8.50
CA VAL A 124 10.67 7.77 -9.15
C VAL A 124 11.34 9.14 -9.26
N MET A 125 12.10 9.55 -8.23
CA MET A 125 12.86 10.82 -8.29
C MET A 125 13.94 10.81 -9.36
N GLN A 126 14.58 9.67 -9.60
CA GLN A 126 15.60 9.53 -10.65
C GLN A 126 14.98 9.33 -12.04
N ARG A 127 13.83 8.67 -12.11
CA ARG A 127 13.12 8.30 -13.34
C ARG A 127 11.61 8.54 -13.19
N PRO A 128 11.16 9.80 -13.40
CA PRO A 128 9.75 10.18 -13.19
C PRO A 128 8.74 9.37 -14.02
N GLU A 129 9.18 8.83 -15.16
CA GLU A 129 8.35 7.96 -16.01
C GLU A 129 7.85 6.69 -15.30
N LEU A 130 8.56 6.23 -14.28
CA LEU A 130 8.13 5.08 -13.47
C LEU A 130 6.87 5.38 -12.64
N ALA A 131 6.61 6.65 -12.33
CA ALA A 131 5.41 7.05 -11.62
C ALA A 131 4.12 6.77 -12.39
N GLN A 132 4.16 6.77 -13.72
CA GLN A 132 2.99 6.52 -14.57
C GLN A 132 2.44 5.09 -14.41
N GLY A 133 3.30 4.13 -14.02
CA GLY A 133 2.90 2.76 -13.73
C GLY A 133 2.46 2.52 -12.27
N MET A 134 2.69 3.48 -11.39
CA MET A 134 2.30 3.41 -9.98
C MET A 134 0.88 3.95 -9.84
N ASN A 135 -0.10 3.06 -9.91
CA ASN A 135 -1.49 3.47 -9.74
C ASN A 135 -1.73 3.92 -8.30
N ASP A 136 -1.98 5.22 -8.09
CA ASP A 136 -2.29 5.82 -6.80
C ASP A 136 -3.38 5.08 -6.01
N ASN A 137 -4.28 4.38 -6.70
CA ASN A 137 -5.38 3.64 -6.10
C ASN A 137 -4.97 2.27 -5.53
N ALA A 138 -3.75 1.81 -5.79
CA ALA A 138 -3.26 0.52 -5.30
C ALA A 138 -2.60 0.61 -3.91
N LEU A 139 -2.39 1.81 -3.37
CA LEU A 139 -1.59 2.04 -2.18
C LEU A 139 -2.45 2.41 -0.97
N GLY A 140 -2.41 1.58 0.06
CA GLY A 140 -3.02 1.85 1.36
C GLY A 140 -4.56 1.79 1.36
N CYS A 141 -5.16 2.41 2.37
CA CYS A 141 -6.61 2.41 2.59
C CYS A 141 -7.38 3.25 1.55
N LYS A 142 -6.72 4.03 0.69
CA LYS A 142 -7.38 4.88 -0.31
C LYS A 142 -8.35 4.11 -1.20
N ARG A 143 -7.98 2.90 -1.62
CA ARG A 143 -8.80 2.02 -2.45
C ARG A 143 -10.15 1.69 -1.81
N TYR A 144 -10.17 1.47 -0.49
CA TYR A 144 -11.37 1.11 0.25
C TYR A 144 -12.11 2.34 0.75
N LEU A 145 -11.39 3.43 1.03
CA LEU A 145 -11.97 4.67 1.53
C LEU A 145 -12.95 5.30 0.54
N GLU A 146 -12.66 5.31 -0.76
CA GLU A 146 -13.59 5.86 -1.76
C GLU A 146 -14.91 5.08 -1.80
N THR A 147 -14.85 3.74 -1.72
CA THR A 147 -16.05 2.90 -1.62
C THR A 147 -16.80 3.14 -0.31
N PHE A 148 -16.08 3.18 0.81
CA PHE A 148 -16.65 3.48 2.12
C PHE A 148 -17.37 4.83 2.15
N LEU A 149 -16.75 5.89 1.61
CA LEU A 149 -17.33 7.23 1.56
C LEU A 149 -18.56 7.28 0.64
N THR A 150 -18.54 6.53 -0.47
CA THR A 150 -19.69 6.41 -1.37
C THR A 150 -20.90 5.80 -0.63
N ASP A 151 -20.68 4.71 0.09
CA ASP A 151 -21.72 4.03 0.85
C ASP A 151 -22.23 4.90 2.01
N ALA A 152 -21.32 5.61 2.71
CA ALA A 152 -21.69 6.54 3.78
C ALA A 152 -22.54 7.71 3.28
N CYS A 153 -22.23 8.26 2.10
CA CYS A 153 -23.04 9.29 1.45
C CYS A 153 -24.40 8.76 1.02
N ALA A 154 -24.46 7.55 0.45
CA ALA A 154 -25.72 6.92 0.05
C ALA A 154 -26.65 6.67 1.25
N ALA A 155 -26.09 6.38 2.43
CA ALA A 155 -26.82 6.23 3.69
C ALA A 155 -27.14 7.56 4.40
N GLY A 156 -26.70 8.71 3.86
CA GLY A 156 -26.92 10.02 4.46
C GLY A 156 -26.05 10.34 5.68
N ALA A 157 -25.03 9.52 5.97
CA ALA A 157 -24.11 9.74 7.09
C ALA A 157 -23.09 10.86 6.81
N LEU A 158 -22.79 11.10 5.52
CA LEU A 158 -21.90 12.15 5.05
C LEU A 158 -22.49 12.87 3.84
N LYS A 159 -22.05 14.12 3.60
CA LYS A 159 -22.39 14.93 2.42
C LYS A 159 -21.13 15.35 1.67
N ILE A 160 -20.70 14.52 0.73
CA ILE A 160 -19.48 14.72 -0.06
C ILE A 160 -19.86 14.84 -1.53
N SER A 161 -19.53 15.98 -2.15
CA SER A 161 -19.75 16.21 -3.59
C SER A 161 -18.64 15.63 -4.47
N ASP A 162 -17.40 15.57 -3.95
CA ASP A 162 -16.21 15.05 -4.66
C ASP A 162 -15.51 14.02 -3.76
N ILE A 163 -15.92 12.75 -3.89
CA ILE A 163 -15.40 11.65 -3.08
C ILE A 163 -13.90 11.42 -3.32
N PRO A 164 -13.38 11.40 -4.57
CA PRO A 164 -11.94 11.26 -4.80
C PRO A 164 -11.11 12.36 -4.13
N PHE A 165 -11.59 13.60 -4.14
CA PHE A 165 -10.92 14.71 -3.49
C PHE A 165 -10.93 14.57 -1.96
N ALA A 166 -12.10 14.28 -1.37
CA ALA A 166 -12.25 14.09 0.08
C ALA A 166 -11.40 12.91 0.59
N SER A 167 -11.36 11.80 -0.16
CA SER A 167 -10.49 10.65 0.13
C SER A 167 -9.01 11.07 0.18
N LYS A 168 -8.56 11.87 -0.80
CA LYS A 168 -7.20 12.41 -0.81
C LYS A 168 -6.94 13.31 0.39
N GLN A 169 -7.85 14.22 0.74
CA GLN A 169 -7.69 15.10 1.91
C GLN A 169 -7.45 14.28 3.18
N PHE A 170 -8.27 13.26 3.42
CA PHE A 170 -8.15 12.39 4.59
C PHE A 170 -6.79 11.68 4.65
N ILE A 171 -6.44 10.96 3.59
CA ILE A 171 -5.20 10.17 3.54
C ILE A 171 -3.95 11.04 3.53
N PHE A 172 -3.93 12.15 2.77
CA PHE A 172 -2.74 13.02 2.70
C PHE A 172 -2.50 13.80 3.98
N GLN A 173 -3.54 14.10 4.76
CA GLN A 173 -3.37 14.66 6.09
C GLN A 173 -2.60 13.69 7.00
N LEU A 174 -3.01 12.42 7.06
CA LEU A 174 -2.27 11.39 7.81
C LEU A 174 -0.84 11.22 7.30
N LYS A 175 -0.64 11.18 5.98
CA LYS A 175 0.70 11.07 5.37
C LYS A 175 1.59 12.25 5.75
N SER A 176 1.06 13.47 5.78
CA SER A 176 1.84 14.67 6.09
C SER A 176 2.40 14.65 7.51
N PHE A 177 1.63 14.15 8.47
CA PHE A 177 2.04 14.13 9.87
C PHE A 177 2.78 12.83 10.27
N VAL A 178 2.51 11.70 9.64
CA VAL A 178 3.06 10.40 10.04
C VAL A 178 4.14 9.92 9.09
N PHE A 179 3.83 9.83 7.79
CA PHE A 179 4.69 9.18 6.82
C PHE A 179 5.94 10.00 6.49
N TYR A 180 5.77 11.25 6.06
CA TYR A 180 6.90 12.06 5.61
C TYR A 180 7.91 12.36 6.72
N PRO A 181 7.51 12.75 7.96
CA PRO A 181 8.46 12.94 9.04
C PRO A 181 9.26 11.66 9.36
N THR A 182 8.59 10.51 9.39
CA THR A 182 9.24 9.22 9.65
C THR A 182 10.16 8.81 8.48
N LEU A 183 9.70 8.98 7.23
CA LEU A 183 10.47 8.65 6.04
C LEU A 183 11.81 9.43 5.97
N PHE A 184 11.76 10.72 6.30
CA PHE A 184 12.93 11.61 6.27
C PHE A 184 13.73 11.62 7.57
N GLY A 185 13.29 10.89 8.60
CA GLY A 185 13.99 10.85 9.89
C GLY A 185 13.93 12.18 10.67
N LEU A 186 12.89 12.99 10.42
CA LEU A 186 12.74 14.32 11.05
C LEU A 186 12.24 14.21 12.49
N GLU A 187 11.28 13.31 12.74
CA GLU A 187 10.68 13.10 14.06
C GLU A 187 10.29 11.64 14.27
N GLN A 188 10.48 11.13 15.49
CA GLN A 188 9.84 9.90 15.92
C GLN A 188 8.49 10.24 16.55
N GLN A 189 7.42 9.76 15.93
CA GLN A 189 6.07 9.96 16.41
C GLN A 189 5.81 9.18 17.69
N THR A 190 5.52 9.91 18.79
CA THR A 190 5.06 9.25 20.03
C THR A 190 3.64 8.71 19.86
N ALA A 191 3.24 7.73 20.70
CA ALA A 191 1.87 7.22 20.69
C ALA A 191 0.83 8.33 20.88
N ALA A 192 1.09 9.28 21.80
CA ALA A 192 0.21 10.42 22.08
C ALA A 192 0.07 11.36 20.85
N MET A 193 1.16 11.56 20.10
CA MET A 193 1.10 12.39 18.88
C MET A 193 0.30 11.69 17.79
N ARG A 194 0.47 10.38 17.61
CA ARG A 194 -0.32 9.60 16.63
C ARG A 194 -1.81 9.64 16.94
N GLU A 195 -2.17 9.48 18.23
CA GLU A 195 -3.55 9.58 18.70
C GLU A 195 -4.14 10.95 18.36
N LYS A 196 -3.44 12.03 18.70
CA LYS A 196 -3.85 13.40 18.36
C LYS A 196 -4.03 13.60 16.86
N ILE A 197 -3.13 13.08 16.02
CA ILE A 197 -3.23 13.20 14.55
C ILE A 197 -4.50 12.50 14.04
N ILE A 198 -4.81 11.32 14.57
CA ILE A 198 -6.03 10.58 14.23
C ILE A 198 -7.27 11.37 14.63
N ASP A 199 -7.35 11.84 15.89
CA ASP A 199 -8.48 12.61 16.42
C ASP A 199 -8.74 13.87 15.59
N GLU A 200 -7.71 14.67 15.34
CA GLU A 200 -7.84 15.90 14.58
C GLU A 200 -8.21 15.65 13.12
N THR A 201 -7.66 14.59 12.50
CA THR A 201 -8.00 14.24 11.12
C THR A 201 -9.47 13.86 10.99
N VAL A 202 -9.97 13.04 11.89
CA VAL A 202 -11.38 12.60 11.90
C VAL A 202 -12.30 13.80 12.21
N ALA A 203 -11.97 14.60 13.25
CA ALA A 203 -12.76 15.77 13.63
C ALA A 203 -12.87 16.79 12.50
N MET A 204 -11.77 17.15 11.84
CA MET A 204 -11.77 18.06 10.69
C MET A 204 -12.58 17.52 9.52
N PHE A 205 -12.46 16.22 9.24
CA PHE A 205 -13.20 15.58 8.15
C PHE A 205 -14.71 15.59 8.42
N LEU A 206 -15.14 15.25 9.62
CA LEU A 206 -16.54 15.29 10.03
C LEU A 206 -17.08 16.71 10.07
N ALA A 207 -16.34 17.67 10.60
CA ALA A 207 -16.75 19.09 10.60
C ALA A 207 -16.98 19.64 9.19
N ARG A 208 -16.33 19.06 8.16
CA ARG A 208 -16.50 19.49 6.76
C ARG A 208 -17.60 18.71 6.04
N TYR A 209 -17.82 17.44 6.35
CA TYR A 209 -18.61 16.53 5.55
C TYR A 209 -19.77 15.84 6.29
N GLN A 210 -19.89 16.01 7.59
CA GLN A 210 -21.06 15.64 8.37
C GLN A 210 -21.92 16.89 8.61
N ASP A 211 -23.27 16.76 8.61
CA ASP A 211 -24.19 17.87 8.97
C ASP A 211 -24.13 18.19 10.44
#